data_1d7e05b6897bb7315b139a61a2604cc5
#
_entry.id   1d7e05b6897bb7315b139a61a2604cc5
#
_cell.length_a   1.000
_cell.length_b   1.000
_cell.length_c   1.000
_cell.angle_alpha   90.00
_cell.angle_beta   90.00
_cell.angle_gamma   90.00
#
_symmetry.space_group_name_H-M   'P 1'
#
loop_
_entity.id
_entity.type
_entity.pdbx_description
1 polymer ?
#
loop_
_entity_poly.entity_id
_entity_poly.type
_entity_poly.pdbx_seq_one_letter_code
_entity_poly.pdbx_strand_id
1 'polypeptide(L)'
;MRRGRGKATREVTSFQQAPYGQKKNPFQPMSIFSEDEIESIHEASLKVLCDTGMDIQSPRAVEILKREGAMIGSDGRRVRFDPDFVMEKISTTPSEFTLHGRHKERHVHIGGQSVVNTMVASAPNVSDLDRGRVIGNFEDYSNLIKLGEILNTVHALGGYPVEPCDIDVSVRHLNAVSAAARLSTKPLFGYAIGRERMLDAIEIIRIGRGVDKETLLKEPSITTVVNANSPLVYDKALLEGAIEMAEHNQPVIYTPFTLAGAMAPITVAGALVQQNAEALAGLTFHQCVNSGAPAMYGSFTSNVDMKSGSPAFGTPEYTQATIASGQLARKYKIPLRASNANASNAPDEQSVYESQMSLWACLLGQVNFIVHGHGWIEGGLCASYEKVILDAEMNQMMEAFLQPSPVNKDTLGVEAIAEVGPASHFFAAAQTLERYETEHYNPLLSDWRNFESWRDAGSVTATQRANKIWKQLLDDYEEPKLKSEVEEELTSFVDKRVSEGGAAPL
;
A
#
# COMPACT_ATOMS: atom_id res chain seq x y z
N MET A 1 -33.01 26.51 44.46
CA MET A 1 -31.89 25.55 44.61
C MET A 1 -31.66 24.85 43.29
N ARG A 2 -30.68 25.29 42.49
CA ARG A 2 -30.26 24.64 41.26
C ARG A 2 -29.31 23.49 41.62
N ARG A 3 -29.76 22.24 41.44
CA ARG A 3 -28.89 21.06 41.50
C ARG A 3 -27.94 21.10 40.29
N GLY A 4 -26.64 21.26 40.55
CA GLY A 4 -25.60 21.13 39.56
C GLY A 4 -25.62 19.70 38.97
N ARG A 5 -25.89 19.57 37.67
CA ARG A 5 -25.59 18.37 36.87
C ARG A 5 -24.08 18.24 36.85
N GLY A 6 -23.53 17.25 37.51
CA GLY A 6 -22.13 16.84 37.35
C GLY A 6 -21.86 16.58 35.86
N LYS A 7 -20.93 17.31 35.29
CA LYS A 7 -20.35 17.01 33.96
C LYS A 7 -19.67 15.65 34.09
N ALA A 8 -20.24 14.63 33.49
CA ALA A 8 -19.50 13.42 33.20
C ALA A 8 -18.36 13.82 32.25
N THR A 9 -17.16 13.92 32.78
CA THR A 9 -15.94 13.93 31.95
C THR A 9 -15.87 12.56 31.31
N ARG A 10 -16.19 12.47 30.03
CA ARG A 10 -15.92 11.29 29.23
C ARG A 10 -14.39 11.22 29.11
N GLU A 11 -13.77 10.44 29.98
CA GLU A 11 -12.37 10.03 29.76
C GLU A 11 -12.31 9.29 28.43
N VAL A 12 -11.49 9.76 27.51
CA VAL A 12 -11.16 9.02 26.28
C VAL A 12 -10.22 7.90 26.72
N THR A 13 -10.79 6.81 27.21
CA THR A 13 -10.06 5.74 27.89
C THR A 13 -9.83 4.50 27.04
N SER A 14 -10.20 4.50 25.76
CA SER A 14 -9.81 3.42 24.85
C SER A 14 -9.75 3.93 23.40
N PHE A 15 -8.66 3.62 22.73
CA PHE A 15 -8.52 3.72 21.28
C PHE A 15 -9.56 2.78 20.63
N GLN A 16 -10.60 3.36 20.04
CA GLN A 16 -11.69 2.59 19.44
C GLN A 16 -11.54 2.57 17.94
N GLN A 17 -11.24 1.40 17.40
CA GLN A 17 -11.18 1.14 15.97
C GLN A 17 -12.49 0.53 15.48
N ALA A 18 -12.84 0.80 14.22
CA ALA A 18 -13.81 -0.03 13.50
C ALA A 18 -13.32 -1.49 13.44
N PRO A 19 -14.23 -2.48 13.40
CA PRO A 19 -13.85 -3.88 13.29
C PRO A 19 -12.95 -4.14 12.07
N TYR A 20 -11.92 -4.99 12.24
CA TYR A 20 -11.07 -5.42 11.14
C TYR A 20 -11.92 -6.08 10.04
N GLY A 21 -11.62 -5.75 8.80
CA GLY A 21 -12.23 -6.36 7.64
C GLY A 21 -12.05 -5.53 6.39
N GLN A 22 -11.64 -6.19 5.33
CA GLN A 22 -11.43 -5.58 4.03
C GLN A 22 -12.72 -4.97 3.48
N LYS A 23 -12.64 -3.73 3.00
CA LYS A 23 -13.77 -3.01 2.40
C LYS A 23 -13.79 -3.19 0.88
N LYS A 24 -14.98 -2.96 0.31
CA LYS A 24 -15.20 -2.86 -1.14
C LYS A 24 -15.58 -1.42 -1.47
N ASN A 25 -15.08 -0.93 -2.58
CA ASN A 25 -15.47 0.36 -3.12
C ASN A 25 -16.71 0.16 -4.03
N PRO A 26 -17.93 0.47 -3.58
CA PRO A 26 -19.15 0.24 -4.33
C PRO A 26 -19.41 1.31 -5.40
N PHE A 27 -18.63 2.40 -5.39
CA PHE A 27 -18.85 3.54 -6.26
C PHE A 27 -18.29 3.30 -7.66
N GLN A 28 -18.91 3.96 -8.65
CA GLN A 28 -18.39 3.95 -10.01
C GLN A 28 -17.03 4.67 -10.06
N PRO A 29 -16.01 4.08 -10.69
CA PRO A 29 -14.72 4.74 -10.82
C PRO A 29 -14.83 6.01 -11.66
N MET A 30 -14.07 7.03 -11.30
CA MET A 30 -13.97 8.26 -12.06
C MET A 30 -13.18 8.03 -13.35
N SER A 31 -13.59 8.69 -14.44
CA SER A 31 -12.84 8.81 -15.69
C SER A 31 -12.47 10.25 -15.91
N ILE A 32 -11.18 10.54 -16.07
CA ILE A 32 -10.67 11.89 -16.37
C ILE A 32 -10.28 12.04 -17.84
N PHE A 33 -10.02 10.94 -18.52
CA PHE A 33 -9.80 10.87 -19.95
C PHE A 33 -10.95 10.09 -20.62
N SER A 34 -11.29 10.47 -21.83
CA SER A 34 -12.22 9.71 -22.68
C SER A 34 -11.62 8.35 -23.06
N GLU A 35 -12.45 7.44 -23.56
CA GLU A 35 -11.99 6.14 -24.06
C GLU A 35 -10.99 6.29 -25.19
N ASP A 36 -11.18 7.24 -26.12
CA ASP A 36 -10.26 7.52 -27.24
C ASP A 36 -8.92 8.07 -26.77
N GLU A 37 -8.92 8.91 -25.71
CA GLU A 37 -7.67 9.42 -25.13
C GLU A 37 -6.89 8.31 -24.39
N ILE A 38 -7.57 7.42 -23.67
CA ILE A 38 -6.96 6.22 -23.06
C ILE A 38 -6.42 5.28 -24.13
N GLU A 39 -7.15 5.10 -25.24
CA GLU A 39 -6.66 4.31 -26.38
C GLU A 39 -5.39 4.92 -26.97
N SER A 40 -5.37 6.24 -27.16
CA SER A 40 -4.19 6.95 -27.68
C SER A 40 -2.96 6.79 -26.77
N ILE A 41 -3.14 6.83 -25.43
CA ILE A 41 -2.06 6.55 -24.48
C ILE A 41 -1.59 5.10 -24.58
N HIS A 42 -2.51 4.15 -24.70
CA HIS A 42 -2.22 2.74 -24.85
C HIS A 42 -1.41 2.46 -26.13
N GLU A 43 -1.88 2.91 -27.28
CA GLU A 43 -1.20 2.75 -28.56
C GLU A 43 0.20 3.38 -28.56
N ALA A 44 0.33 4.59 -27.98
CA ALA A 44 1.63 5.25 -27.85
C ALA A 44 2.59 4.44 -26.95
N SER A 45 2.08 3.81 -25.89
CA SER A 45 2.88 2.95 -25.00
C SER A 45 3.36 1.69 -25.72
N LEU A 46 2.50 1.02 -26.49
CA LEU A 46 2.88 -0.12 -27.30
C LEU A 46 3.90 0.26 -28.37
N LYS A 47 3.74 1.45 -28.99
CA LYS A 47 4.71 1.99 -29.94
C LYS A 47 6.08 2.23 -29.28
N VAL A 48 6.14 2.75 -28.05
CA VAL A 48 7.40 2.88 -27.29
C VAL A 48 8.05 1.51 -27.08
N LEU A 49 7.29 0.49 -26.70
CA LEU A 49 7.81 -0.86 -26.51
C LEU A 49 8.30 -1.50 -27.81
N CYS A 50 7.62 -1.27 -28.91
CA CYS A 50 7.98 -1.83 -30.23
C CYS A 50 9.20 -1.12 -30.86
N ASP A 51 9.20 0.21 -30.87
CA ASP A 51 10.21 1.00 -31.60
C ASP A 51 11.46 1.25 -30.74
N THR A 52 11.28 1.63 -29.47
CA THR A 52 12.37 1.97 -28.56
C THR A 52 12.78 0.75 -27.72
N GLY A 53 11.81 0.04 -27.14
CA GLY A 53 12.03 -1.11 -26.26
C GLY A 53 12.57 -0.73 -24.89
N MET A 54 12.88 -1.76 -24.09
CA MET A 54 13.41 -1.66 -22.72
C MET A 54 14.86 -2.13 -22.64
N ASP A 55 15.67 -1.54 -21.79
CA ASP A 55 16.98 -2.09 -21.38
C ASP A 55 16.77 -3.10 -20.24
N ILE A 56 16.94 -4.37 -20.54
CA ILE A 56 16.77 -5.50 -19.61
C ILE A 56 18.15 -5.96 -19.14
N GLN A 57 18.51 -5.67 -17.89
CA GLN A 57 19.89 -5.87 -17.41
C GLN A 57 20.17 -7.27 -16.83
N SER A 58 19.15 -8.13 -16.68
CA SER A 58 19.35 -9.55 -16.30
C SER A 58 19.50 -10.43 -17.53
N PRO A 59 20.65 -11.12 -17.71
CA PRO A 59 20.82 -12.09 -18.79
C PRO A 59 19.78 -13.22 -18.75
N ARG A 60 19.39 -13.70 -17.54
CA ARG A 60 18.35 -14.72 -17.37
C ARG A 60 16.99 -14.21 -17.87
N ALA A 61 16.65 -12.97 -17.57
CA ALA A 61 15.41 -12.35 -18.05
C ALA A 61 15.40 -12.17 -19.57
N VAL A 62 16.54 -11.75 -20.17
CA VAL A 62 16.68 -11.66 -21.62
C VAL A 62 16.48 -13.01 -22.30
N GLU A 63 17.08 -14.08 -21.77
CA GLU A 63 16.91 -15.43 -22.32
C GLU A 63 15.47 -15.94 -22.23
N ILE A 64 14.77 -15.63 -21.12
CA ILE A 64 13.34 -15.95 -20.97
C ILE A 64 12.53 -15.21 -22.04
N LEU A 65 12.69 -13.89 -22.15
CA LEU A 65 11.97 -13.07 -23.13
C LEU A 65 12.24 -13.49 -24.57
N LYS A 66 13.50 -13.82 -24.88
CA LYS A 66 13.92 -14.33 -26.21
C LYS A 66 13.24 -15.66 -26.55
N ARG A 67 13.22 -16.59 -25.61
CA ARG A 67 12.57 -17.91 -25.77
C ARG A 67 11.08 -17.76 -26.04
N GLU A 68 10.44 -16.79 -25.40
CA GLU A 68 9.01 -16.52 -25.53
C GLU A 68 8.65 -15.67 -26.77
N GLY A 69 9.62 -15.14 -27.52
CA GLY A 69 9.40 -14.47 -28.80
C GLY A 69 9.65 -12.96 -28.83
N ALA A 70 10.17 -12.37 -27.76
CA ALA A 70 10.56 -10.95 -27.79
C ALA A 70 11.80 -10.72 -28.67
N MET A 71 11.91 -9.54 -29.26
CA MET A 71 13.01 -9.17 -30.17
C MET A 71 14.19 -8.60 -29.36
N ILE A 72 15.34 -9.25 -29.45
CA ILE A 72 16.56 -8.80 -28.75
C ILE A 72 17.43 -7.98 -29.69
N GLY A 73 17.85 -6.80 -29.26
CA GLY A 73 18.78 -5.94 -30.00
C GLY A 73 20.20 -6.51 -30.04
N SER A 74 21.02 -5.96 -30.94
CA SER A 74 22.41 -6.38 -31.15
C SER A 74 23.31 -6.18 -29.93
N ASP A 75 22.91 -5.33 -28.97
CA ASP A 75 23.59 -5.09 -27.70
C ASP A 75 23.33 -6.19 -26.64
N GLY A 76 22.41 -7.14 -26.96
CA GLY A 76 22.05 -8.25 -26.08
C GLY A 76 21.21 -7.87 -24.86
N ARG A 77 20.77 -6.59 -24.72
CA ARG A 77 20.01 -6.09 -23.55
C ARG A 77 18.76 -5.30 -23.96
N ARG A 78 18.79 -4.63 -25.13
CA ARG A 78 17.61 -3.93 -25.65
C ARG A 78 16.58 -4.93 -26.10
N VAL A 79 15.46 -4.97 -25.41
CA VAL A 79 14.33 -5.86 -25.74
C VAL A 79 13.18 -5.03 -26.27
N ARG A 80 12.70 -5.40 -27.46
CA ARG A 80 11.51 -4.82 -28.09
C ARG A 80 10.39 -5.83 -28.04
N PHE A 81 9.18 -5.31 -27.86
CA PHE A 81 7.99 -6.13 -27.70
C PHE A 81 7.01 -5.81 -28.81
N ASP A 82 6.61 -6.82 -29.55
CA ASP A 82 5.51 -6.70 -30.50
C ASP A 82 4.20 -6.40 -29.75
N PRO A 83 3.33 -5.48 -30.22
CA PRO A 83 2.07 -5.15 -29.59
C PRO A 83 1.16 -6.34 -29.31
N ASP A 84 1.00 -7.25 -30.27
CA ASP A 84 0.15 -8.44 -30.11
C ASP A 84 0.74 -9.40 -29.08
N PHE A 85 2.07 -9.56 -29.04
CA PHE A 85 2.77 -10.34 -28.05
C PHE A 85 2.55 -9.79 -26.62
N VAL A 86 2.63 -8.47 -26.45
CA VAL A 86 2.33 -7.83 -25.14
C VAL A 86 0.90 -8.14 -24.71
N MET A 87 -0.07 -7.92 -25.59
CA MET A 87 -1.48 -8.11 -25.27
C MET A 87 -1.83 -9.58 -25.01
N GLU A 88 -1.25 -10.51 -25.77
CA GLU A 88 -1.40 -11.95 -25.52
C GLU A 88 -0.90 -12.32 -24.13
N LYS A 89 0.35 -11.95 -23.78
CA LYS A 89 0.95 -12.31 -22.51
C LYS A 89 0.20 -11.69 -21.33
N ILE A 90 -0.08 -10.40 -21.32
CA ILE A 90 -0.77 -9.76 -20.19
C ILE A 90 -2.20 -10.27 -20.01
N SER A 91 -2.85 -10.78 -21.06
CA SER A 91 -4.20 -11.34 -20.98
C SER A 91 -4.28 -12.59 -20.09
N THR A 92 -3.16 -13.25 -19.81
CA THR A 92 -3.09 -14.40 -18.91
C THR A 92 -2.99 -14.02 -17.44
N THR A 93 -2.76 -12.73 -17.13
CA THR A 93 -2.72 -12.24 -15.75
C THR A 93 -4.09 -12.35 -15.09
N PRO A 94 -4.22 -13.02 -13.92
CA PRO A 94 -5.52 -13.11 -13.26
C PRO A 94 -6.01 -11.73 -12.82
N SER A 95 -7.29 -11.45 -13.10
CA SER A 95 -7.92 -10.18 -12.72
C SER A 95 -8.19 -10.07 -11.22
N GLU A 96 -8.19 -11.19 -10.52
CA GLU A 96 -8.44 -11.28 -9.08
C GLU A 96 -7.66 -12.46 -8.49
N PHE A 97 -7.19 -12.31 -7.26
CA PHE A 97 -6.55 -13.39 -6.50
C PHE A 97 -6.64 -13.13 -4.99
N THR A 98 -6.37 -14.14 -4.17
CA THR A 98 -6.29 -14.00 -2.72
C THR A 98 -4.82 -13.95 -2.28
N LEU A 99 -4.49 -12.99 -1.43
CA LEU A 99 -3.21 -12.92 -0.74
C LEU A 99 -3.41 -13.44 0.69
N HIS A 100 -2.68 -14.49 1.06
CA HIS A 100 -2.93 -15.26 2.26
C HIS A 100 -2.07 -14.76 3.43
N GLY A 101 -2.73 -14.31 4.50
CA GLY A 101 -2.11 -14.09 5.81
C GLY A 101 -1.93 -15.41 6.57
N ARG A 102 -1.40 -15.32 7.79
CA ARG A 102 -1.16 -16.49 8.65
C ARG A 102 -2.46 -17.24 9.00
N HIS A 103 -3.56 -16.51 9.17
CA HIS A 103 -4.88 -17.04 9.49
C HIS A 103 -5.90 -16.65 8.44
N LYS A 104 -6.96 -17.44 8.29
CA LYS A 104 -8.00 -17.20 7.28
C LYS A 104 -8.64 -15.82 7.38
N GLU A 105 -8.81 -15.31 8.59
CA GLU A 105 -9.39 -13.99 8.87
C GLU A 105 -8.48 -12.83 8.43
N ARG A 106 -7.23 -13.14 8.13
CA ARG A 106 -6.22 -12.20 7.62
C ARG A 106 -5.96 -12.32 6.12
N HIS A 107 -6.67 -13.21 5.44
CA HIS A 107 -6.61 -13.27 3.98
C HIS A 107 -7.23 -12.01 3.38
N VAL A 108 -6.65 -11.50 2.32
CA VAL A 108 -7.17 -10.35 1.59
C VAL A 108 -7.38 -10.68 0.12
N HIS A 109 -8.47 -10.18 -0.43
CA HIS A 109 -8.80 -10.33 -1.84
C HIS A 109 -8.24 -9.14 -2.63
N ILE A 110 -7.57 -9.40 -3.73
CA ILE A 110 -6.99 -8.40 -4.63
C ILE A 110 -7.74 -8.44 -5.95
N GLY A 111 -8.22 -7.30 -6.41
CA GLY A 111 -8.95 -7.16 -7.66
C GLY A 111 -10.42 -6.73 -7.46
N GLY A 112 -11.16 -6.59 -8.54
CA GLY A 112 -12.54 -6.12 -8.53
C GLY A 112 -12.72 -4.79 -7.79
N GLN A 113 -13.65 -4.78 -6.85
CA GLN A 113 -13.94 -3.61 -6.00
C GLN A 113 -13.18 -3.62 -4.67
N SER A 114 -12.34 -4.62 -4.41
CA SER A 114 -11.65 -4.78 -3.13
C SER A 114 -10.58 -3.72 -2.93
N VAL A 115 -10.46 -3.19 -1.70
CA VAL A 115 -9.46 -2.20 -1.31
C VAL A 115 -8.59 -2.80 -0.21
N VAL A 116 -7.27 -2.71 -0.37
CA VAL A 116 -6.26 -3.14 0.62
C VAL A 116 -5.37 -1.95 0.93
N ASN A 117 -5.23 -1.60 2.20
CA ASN A 117 -4.29 -0.59 2.68
C ASN A 117 -3.08 -1.26 3.34
N THR A 118 -1.90 -0.67 3.17
CA THR A 118 -0.65 -1.16 3.77
C THR A 118 0.06 -0.09 4.60
N MET A 119 1.13 -0.47 5.27
CA MET A 119 2.05 0.46 5.94
C MET A 119 2.93 1.22 4.94
N VAL A 120 3.62 2.26 5.41
CA VAL A 120 4.76 2.87 4.73
C VAL A 120 5.80 1.81 4.36
N ALA A 121 6.59 2.08 3.32
CA ALA A 121 7.62 1.15 2.85
C ALA A 121 8.91 1.89 2.44
N SER A 122 10.05 1.23 2.67
CA SER A 122 11.38 1.59 2.12
C SER A 122 11.96 2.90 2.65
N ALA A 123 11.47 3.45 3.76
CA ALA A 123 12.02 4.67 4.32
C ALA A 123 13.36 4.39 5.03
N PRO A 124 14.46 5.13 4.72
CA PRO A 124 15.73 4.97 5.43
C PRO A 124 15.73 5.64 6.82
N ASN A 125 14.77 6.51 7.09
CA ASN A 125 14.69 7.27 8.33
C ASN A 125 13.30 7.09 8.97
N VAL A 126 13.26 7.40 10.26
CA VAL A 126 12.03 7.44 11.07
C VAL A 126 11.95 8.74 11.84
N SER A 127 10.76 9.20 12.15
CA SER A 127 10.56 10.40 12.97
C SER A 127 9.42 10.21 13.98
N ASP A 128 9.58 10.86 15.12
CA ASP A 128 8.53 11.09 16.10
C ASP A 128 8.74 12.46 16.79
N LEU A 129 7.73 12.91 17.57
CA LEU A 129 7.78 14.21 18.27
C LEU A 129 8.89 14.31 19.32
N ASP A 130 9.35 13.17 19.86
CA ASP A 130 10.31 13.19 20.98
C ASP A 130 11.76 13.21 20.48
N ARG A 131 12.07 12.42 19.43
CA ARG A 131 13.43 12.24 18.89
C ARG A 131 13.70 13.08 17.66
N GLY A 132 12.64 13.58 17.00
CA GLY A 132 12.76 14.16 15.67
C GLY A 132 13.09 13.09 14.61
N ARG A 133 13.73 13.50 13.51
CA ARG A 133 14.15 12.62 12.42
C ARG A 133 15.47 11.94 12.72
N VAL A 134 15.48 10.61 12.71
CA VAL A 134 16.65 9.77 12.94
C VAL A 134 16.78 8.67 11.89
N ILE A 135 17.95 8.07 11.77
CA ILE A 135 18.17 6.88 10.90
C ILE A 135 17.38 5.70 11.50
N GLY A 136 16.71 4.96 10.62
CA GLY A 136 15.94 3.77 11.00
C GLY A 136 16.82 2.65 11.56
N ASN A 137 16.29 1.91 12.52
CA ASN A 137 16.93 0.77 13.15
C ASN A 137 15.94 -0.40 13.31
N PHE A 138 16.40 -1.53 13.81
CA PHE A 138 15.60 -2.74 13.93
C PHE A 138 14.48 -2.62 14.98
N GLU A 139 14.68 -1.82 16.03
CA GLU A 139 13.64 -1.54 17.02
C GLU A 139 12.51 -0.73 16.38
N ASP A 140 12.82 0.35 15.67
CA ASP A 140 11.84 1.16 14.95
C ASP A 140 11.11 0.32 13.88
N TYR A 141 11.84 -0.53 13.14
CA TYR A 141 11.26 -1.48 12.21
C TYR A 141 10.22 -2.37 12.90
N SER A 142 10.60 -3.01 14.00
CA SER A 142 9.74 -3.91 14.75
C SER A 142 8.52 -3.20 15.34
N ASN A 143 8.69 -2.00 15.87
CA ASN A 143 7.60 -1.20 16.41
C ASN A 143 6.59 -0.77 15.34
N LEU A 144 7.04 -0.41 14.14
CA LEU A 144 6.14 -0.09 13.03
C LEU A 144 5.40 -1.33 12.50
N ILE A 145 6.02 -2.52 12.51
CA ILE A 145 5.33 -3.78 12.22
C ILE A 145 4.23 -4.07 13.25
N LYS A 146 4.52 -3.88 14.55
CA LYS A 146 3.53 -4.04 15.63
C LYS A 146 2.34 -3.09 15.44
N LEU A 147 2.59 -1.81 15.14
CA LEU A 147 1.51 -0.86 14.82
C LEU A 147 0.71 -1.33 13.59
N GLY A 148 1.40 -1.83 12.56
CA GLY A 148 0.74 -2.41 11.37
C GLY A 148 -0.15 -3.62 11.71
N GLU A 149 0.21 -4.45 12.70
CA GLU A 149 -0.63 -5.56 13.16
C GLU A 149 -1.85 -5.07 13.94
N ILE A 150 -1.67 -4.10 14.86
CA ILE A 150 -2.75 -3.58 15.72
C ILE A 150 -3.80 -2.81 14.92
N LEU A 151 -3.38 -1.99 13.95
CA LEU A 151 -4.28 -1.09 13.21
C LEU A 151 -5.20 -1.88 12.27
N ASN A 152 -6.52 -1.79 12.49
CA ASN A 152 -7.52 -2.49 11.69
C ASN A 152 -7.65 -1.96 10.25
N THR A 153 -7.20 -0.74 10.00
CA THR A 153 -7.12 -0.13 8.66
C THR A 153 -5.91 -0.61 7.85
N VAL A 154 -4.97 -1.34 8.44
CA VAL A 154 -3.85 -2.00 7.75
C VAL A 154 -4.25 -3.43 7.44
N HIS A 155 -4.25 -3.81 6.17
CA HIS A 155 -4.68 -5.13 5.71
C HIS A 155 -3.52 -6.06 5.36
N ALA A 156 -2.38 -5.47 4.91
CA ALA A 156 -1.16 -6.20 4.55
C ALA A 156 0.08 -5.34 4.82
N LEU A 157 1.24 -5.96 4.94
CA LEU A 157 2.51 -5.22 4.96
C LEU A 157 2.96 -4.99 3.52
N GLY A 158 3.20 -3.73 3.16
CA GLY A 158 3.52 -3.30 1.79
C GLY A 158 5.02 -3.08 1.53
N GLY A 159 5.88 -3.41 2.49
CA GLY A 159 7.33 -3.22 2.47
C GLY A 159 7.91 -3.23 3.87
N TYR A 160 9.20 -2.93 3.99
CA TYR A 160 9.79 -2.61 5.29
C TYR A 160 9.34 -1.20 5.69
N PRO A 161 8.63 -1.03 6.80
CA PRO A 161 8.13 0.31 7.18
C PRO A 161 9.26 1.32 7.34
N VAL A 162 10.40 0.86 7.82
CA VAL A 162 11.67 1.60 7.85
C VAL A 162 12.82 0.59 7.67
N GLU A 163 13.91 1.02 7.06
CA GLU A 163 15.10 0.16 6.92
C GLU A 163 15.80 -0.03 8.28
N PRO A 164 16.06 -1.27 8.71
CA PRO A 164 16.88 -1.55 9.91
C PRO A 164 18.37 -1.37 9.59
N CYS A 165 18.82 -0.12 9.55
CA CYS A 165 20.17 0.25 9.10
C CYS A 165 21.30 -0.20 10.04
N ASP A 166 20.97 -0.57 11.27
CA ASP A 166 21.86 -1.13 12.29
C ASP A 166 22.18 -2.62 12.06
N ILE A 167 21.49 -3.28 11.13
CA ILE A 167 21.77 -4.67 10.75
C ILE A 167 22.56 -4.71 9.45
N ASP A 168 23.58 -5.59 9.39
CA ASP A 168 24.38 -5.79 8.18
C ASP A 168 23.52 -6.16 6.97
N VAL A 169 23.84 -5.55 5.82
CA VAL A 169 23.05 -5.68 4.58
C VAL A 169 22.91 -7.13 4.11
N SER A 170 23.96 -7.97 4.35
CA SER A 170 23.97 -9.37 3.93
C SER A 170 22.90 -10.23 4.63
N VAL A 171 22.57 -9.91 5.89
CA VAL A 171 21.62 -10.66 6.72
C VAL A 171 20.35 -9.87 7.09
N ARG A 172 20.29 -8.60 6.71
CA ARG A 172 19.17 -7.70 7.04
C ARG A 172 17.81 -8.27 6.65
N HIS A 173 17.70 -8.84 5.44
CA HIS A 173 16.46 -9.43 4.95
C HIS A 173 16.00 -10.62 5.81
N LEU A 174 16.92 -11.45 6.31
CA LEU A 174 16.61 -12.57 7.18
C LEU A 174 15.99 -12.09 8.49
N ASN A 175 16.62 -11.10 9.14
CA ASN A 175 16.14 -10.52 10.38
C ASN A 175 14.79 -9.80 10.18
N ALA A 176 14.68 -8.97 9.14
CA ALA A 176 13.48 -8.18 8.88
C ALA A 176 12.26 -9.07 8.55
N VAL A 177 12.39 -10.01 7.60
CA VAL A 177 11.26 -10.85 7.19
C VAL A 177 10.87 -11.82 8.31
N SER A 178 11.84 -12.37 9.06
CA SER A 178 11.53 -13.25 10.19
C SER A 178 10.87 -12.51 11.35
N ALA A 179 11.27 -11.26 11.64
CA ALA A 179 10.59 -10.42 12.61
C ALA A 179 9.15 -10.13 12.16
N ALA A 180 8.94 -9.74 10.90
CA ALA A 180 7.59 -9.53 10.37
C ALA A 180 6.73 -10.80 10.47
N ALA A 181 7.30 -11.98 10.18
CA ALA A 181 6.62 -13.25 10.30
C ALA A 181 6.26 -13.63 11.74
N ARG A 182 6.96 -13.12 12.76
CA ARG A 182 6.61 -13.29 14.19
C ARG A 182 5.58 -12.25 14.63
N LEU A 183 5.86 -11.00 14.34
CA LEU A 183 5.13 -9.85 14.87
C LEU A 183 3.80 -9.56 14.17
N SER A 184 3.52 -10.17 13.01
CA SER A 184 2.28 -9.95 12.27
C SER A 184 1.64 -11.24 11.78
N THR A 185 0.30 -11.21 11.69
CA THR A 185 -0.51 -12.29 11.10
C THR A 185 -0.99 -11.95 9.69
N LYS A 186 -0.77 -10.71 9.25
CA LYS A 186 -1.20 -10.18 7.96
C LYS A 186 -0.30 -10.67 6.82
N PRO A 187 -0.75 -10.59 5.54
CA PRO A 187 0.12 -10.89 4.41
C PRO A 187 1.39 -10.05 4.42
N LEU A 188 2.51 -10.68 4.08
CA LEU A 188 3.83 -10.09 4.22
C LEU A 188 4.41 -9.61 2.89
N PHE A 189 5.58 -8.98 2.99
CA PHE A 189 6.30 -8.41 1.86
C PHE A 189 7.78 -8.83 1.92
N GLY A 190 8.39 -9.04 0.73
CA GLY A 190 9.82 -9.24 0.59
C GLY A 190 10.37 -8.38 -0.55
N TYR A 191 11.59 -7.85 -0.41
CA TYR A 191 12.20 -7.10 -1.51
C TYR A 191 12.81 -8.02 -2.55
N ALA A 192 12.44 -7.83 -3.82
CA ALA A 192 12.99 -8.55 -4.98
C ALA A 192 14.43 -8.12 -5.31
N ILE A 193 15.30 -7.94 -4.29
CA ILE A 193 16.68 -7.48 -4.48
C ILE A 193 17.60 -8.70 -4.55
N GLY A 194 17.63 -9.36 -5.70
CA GLY A 194 18.41 -10.55 -5.96
C GLY A 194 17.70 -11.85 -5.64
N ARG A 195 18.16 -12.91 -6.29
CA ARG A 195 17.59 -14.24 -6.20
C ARG A 195 17.59 -14.81 -4.79
N GLU A 196 18.74 -14.78 -4.13
CA GLU A 196 18.94 -15.42 -2.82
C GLU A 196 18.07 -14.80 -1.74
N ARG A 197 18.01 -13.44 -1.66
CA ARG A 197 17.16 -12.75 -0.70
C ARG A 197 15.69 -13.07 -0.89
N MET A 198 15.24 -13.19 -2.14
CA MET A 198 13.85 -13.52 -2.41
C MET A 198 13.53 -14.97 -2.03
N LEU A 199 14.40 -15.94 -2.31
CA LEU A 199 14.22 -17.31 -1.89
C LEU A 199 14.20 -17.45 -0.37
N ASP A 200 15.07 -16.74 0.35
CA ASP A 200 15.06 -16.69 1.81
C ASP A 200 13.73 -16.13 2.33
N ALA A 201 13.25 -15.03 1.74
CA ALA A 201 11.97 -14.42 2.14
C ALA A 201 10.77 -15.35 1.90
N ILE A 202 10.73 -16.02 0.75
CA ILE A 202 9.68 -16.99 0.41
C ILE A 202 9.69 -18.15 1.41
N GLU A 203 10.87 -18.68 1.76
CA GLU A 203 10.99 -19.79 2.72
C GLU A 203 10.62 -19.37 4.14
N ILE A 204 11.05 -18.19 4.60
CA ILE A 204 10.67 -17.65 5.92
C ILE A 204 9.13 -17.51 6.02
N ILE A 205 8.48 -17.03 4.97
CA ILE A 205 7.02 -16.86 4.96
C ILE A 205 6.30 -18.21 4.90
N ARG A 206 6.82 -19.18 4.14
CA ARG A 206 6.31 -20.55 4.14
C ARG A 206 6.32 -21.15 5.55
N ILE A 207 7.47 -21.06 6.21
CA ILE A 207 7.64 -21.56 7.59
C ILE A 207 6.70 -20.80 8.54
N GLY A 208 6.72 -19.47 8.51
CA GLY A 208 5.90 -18.62 9.39
C GLY A 208 4.39 -18.85 9.26
N ARG A 209 3.92 -19.25 8.07
CA ARG A 209 2.55 -19.71 7.85
C ARG A 209 2.30 -21.16 8.28
N GLY A 210 3.35 -21.95 8.50
CA GLY A 210 3.25 -23.37 8.84
C GLY A 210 2.67 -24.22 7.70
N VAL A 211 3.00 -23.90 6.45
CA VAL A 211 2.52 -24.61 5.25
C VAL A 211 3.66 -25.30 4.50
N ASP A 212 3.33 -26.30 3.68
CA ASP A 212 4.29 -26.91 2.79
C ASP A 212 4.48 -26.12 1.48
N LYS A 213 5.46 -26.54 0.67
CA LYS A 213 5.79 -25.87 -0.60
C LYS A 213 4.66 -25.95 -1.62
N GLU A 214 3.93 -27.06 -1.66
CA GLU A 214 2.83 -27.24 -2.60
C GLU A 214 1.66 -26.32 -2.26
N THR A 215 1.37 -26.15 -0.98
CA THR A 215 0.36 -25.21 -0.49
C THR A 215 0.77 -23.75 -0.81
N LEU A 216 2.05 -23.39 -0.58
CA LEU A 216 2.52 -22.04 -0.88
C LEU A 216 2.38 -21.67 -2.37
N LEU A 217 2.63 -22.63 -3.28
CA LEU A 217 2.43 -22.44 -4.72
C LEU A 217 0.96 -22.18 -5.11
N LYS A 218 0.02 -22.68 -4.33
CA LYS A 218 -1.43 -22.51 -4.55
C LYS A 218 -1.98 -21.29 -3.80
N GLU A 219 -1.30 -20.85 -2.76
CA GLU A 219 -1.73 -19.79 -1.85
C GLU A 219 -0.72 -18.65 -1.84
N PRO A 220 -0.81 -17.70 -2.78
CA PRO A 220 0.02 -16.48 -2.76
C PRO A 220 0.02 -15.83 -1.38
N SER A 221 1.20 -15.54 -0.82
CA SER A 221 1.36 -15.17 0.60
C SER A 221 2.34 -14.03 0.83
N ILE A 222 3.15 -13.71 -0.18
CA ILE A 222 4.14 -12.64 -0.18
C ILE A 222 3.95 -11.78 -1.42
N THR A 223 4.08 -10.48 -1.26
CA THR A 223 4.16 -9.53 -2.38
C THR A 223 5.54 -8.91 -2.48
N THR A 224 5.87 -8.41 -3.66
CA THR A 224 7.04 -7.56 -3.88
C THR A 224 6.72 -6.47 -4.88
N VAL A 225 7.50 -5.39 -4.84
CA VAL A 225 7.47 -4.33 -5.85
C VAL A 225 8.74 -4.42 -6.70
N VAL A 226 8.55 -4.35 -8.02
CA VAL A 226 9.63 -4.21 -9.00
C VAL A 226 9.44 -2.86 -9.69
N ASN A 227 10.33 -1.92 -9.39
CA ASN A 227 10.34 -0.62 -10.02
C ASN A 227 11.10 -0.68 -11.36
N ALA A 228 10.61 0.01 -12.38
CA ALA A 228 11.46 0.38 -13.49
C ALA A 228 12.38 1.52 -13.04
N ASN A 229 13.65 1.45 -13.43
CA ASN A 229 14.57 2.57 -13.34
C ASN A 229 14.30 3.48 -14.55
N SER A 230 13.26 4.30 -14.41
CA SER A 230 12.79 5.16 -15.49
C SER A 230 13.87 6.15 -15.93
N PRO A 231 14.09 6.37 -17.23
CA PRO A 231 13.28 5.84 -18.33
C PRO A 231 13.73 4.46 -18.87
N LEU A 232 12.78 3.54 -18.99
CA LEU A 232 12.85 2.32 -19.80
C LEU A 232 13.95 1.30 -19.42
N VAL A 233 14.26 1.14 -18.12
CA VAL A 233 15.26 0.19 -17.62
C VAL A 233 14.68 -0.70 -16.54
N TYR A 234 14.96 -2.00 -16.63
CA TYR A 234 14.82 -2.94 -15.52
C TYR A 234 16.17 -3.50 -15.12
N ASP A 235 16.59 -3.27 -13.87
CA ASP A 235 17.87 -3.74 -13.36
C ASP A 235 17.90 -5.25 -13.11
N LYS A 236 19.12 -5.79 -13.04
CA LYS A 236 19.35 -7.23 -12.85
C LYS A 236 18.79 -7.71 -11.52
N ALA A 237 19.03 -6.98 -10.43
CA ALA A 237 18.70 -7.45 -9.09
C ALA A 237 17.19 -7.65 -8.91
N LEU A 238 16.38 -6.64 -9.33
CA LEU A 238 14.93 -6.70 -9.23
C LEU A 238 14.34 -7.79 -10.13
N LEU A 239 14.87 -7.97 -11.35
CA LEU A 239 14.39 -9.03 -12.25
C LEU A 239 14.71 -10.44 -11.75
N GLU A 240 15.91 -10.67 -11.16
CA GLU A 240 16.25 -11.98 -10.57
C GLU A 240 15.30 -12.36 -9.43
N GLY A 241 14.95 -11.40 -8.56
CA GLY A 241 13.94 -11.61 -7.51
C GLY A 241 12.53 -11.83 -8.09
N ALA A 242 12.16 -11.08 -9.14
CA ALA A 242 10.86 -11.23 -9.80
C ALA A 242 10.68 -12.61 -10.45
N ILE A 243 11.75 -13.18 -11.02
CA ILE A 243 11.73 -14.55 -11.57
C ILE A 243 11.36 -15.54 -10.46
N GLU A 244 12.02 -15.48 -9.30
CA GLU A 244 11.72 -16.38 -8.19
C GLU A 244 10.29 -16.24 -7.69
N MET A 245 9.78 -15.01 -7.61
CA MET A 245 8.38 -14.76 -7.25
C MET A 245 7.42 -15.43 -8.22
N ALA A 246 7.61 -15.21 -9.52
CA ALA A 246 6.77 -15.78 -10.55
C ALA A 246 6.84 -17.32 -10.60
N GLU A 247 8.05 -17.91 -10.51
CA GLU A 247 8.24 -19.37 -10.46
C GLU A 247 7.57 -19.99 -9.23
N HIS A 248 7.46 -19.25 -8.12
CA HIS A 248 6.75 -19.68 -6.91
C HIS A 248 5.28 -19.25 -6.87
N ASN A 249 4.73 -18.74 -7.99
CA ASN A 249 3.35 -18.25 -8.09
C ASN A 249 2.99 -17.18 -7.07
N GLN A 250 3.95 -16.30 -6.72
CA GLN A 250 3.75 -15.18 -5.80
C GLN A 250 3.59 -13.87 -6.58
N PRO A 251 2.68 -12.96 -6.18
CA PRO A 251 2.38 -11.75 -6.93
C PRO A 251 3.53 -10.74 -6.92
N VAL A 252 3.79 -10.17 -8.09
CA VAL A 252 4.71 -9.06 -8.30
C VAL A 252 3.94 -7.80 -8.73
N ILE A 253 4.31 -6.66 -8.17
CA ILE A 253 3.75 -5.35 -8.53
C ILE A 253 4.77 -4.63 -9.39
N TYR A 254 4.51 -4.49 -10.69
CA TYR A 254 5.37 -3.75 -11.59
C TYR A 254 5.03 -2.27 -11.55
N THR A 255 5.86 -1.50 -10.86
CA THR A 255 5.59 -0.10 -10.54
C THR A 255 6.68 0.81 -11.10
N PRO A 256 6.48 1.40 -12.27
CA PRO A 256 7.35 2.47 -12.74
C PRO A 256 7.33 3.68 -11.78
N PHE A 257 8.50 4.26 -11.53
CA PHE A 257 8.64 5.50 -10.79
C PHE A 257 8.90 6.63 -11.79
N THR A 258 7.81 7.18 -12.35
CA THR A 258 7.88 8.18 -13.44
C THR A 258 7.63 9.59 -12.90
N LEU A 259 8.70 10.38 -12.81
CA LEU A 259 8.63 11.79 -12.42
C LEU A 259 8.61 12.67 -13.66
N ALA A 260 7.45 13.23 -13.99
CA ALA A 260 7.27 14.14 -15.11
C ALA A 260 8.21 15.35 -14.99
N GLY A 261 8.98 15.60 -16.03
CA GLY A 261 9.99 16.65 -16.11
C GLY A 261 11.42 16.23 -15.72
N ALA A 262 11.61 15.06 -15.11
CA ALA A 262 12.94 14.54 -14.78
C ALA A 262 13.19 13.12 -15.33
N MET A 263 12.30 12.19 -15.07
CA MET A 263 12.43 10.77 -15.43
C MET A 263 11.44 10.34 -16.51
N ALA A 264 10.56 11.24 -16.92
CA ALA A 264 9.54 11.05 -17.94
C ALA A 264 9.25 12.38 -18.65
N PRO A 265 8.53 12.36 -19.79
CA PRO A 265 8.04 13.58 -20.43
C PRO A 265 7.30 14.48 -19.45
N ILE A 266 7.43 15.81 -19.60
CA ILE A 266 6.89 16.79 -18.63
C ILE A 266 5.36 16.84 -18.57
N THR A 267 4.67 16.34 -19.60
CA THR A 267 3.20 16.30 -19.63
C THR A 267 2.67 15.06 -18.91
N VAL A 268 1.54 15.17 -18.23
CA VAL A 268 0.89 14.02 -17.58
C VAL A 268 0.62 12.89 -18.57
N ALA A 269 0.09 13.19 -19.74
CA ALA A 269 -0.15 12.19 -20.79
C ALA A 269 1.15 11.49 -21.23
N GLY A 270 2.23 12.23 -21.47
CA GLY A 270 3.53 11.66 -21.85
C GLY A 270 4.15 10.81 -20.74
N ALA A 271 4.03 11.24 -19.49
CA ALA A 271 4.47 10.45 -18.33
C ALA A 271 3.65 9.15 -18.18
N LEU A 272 2.34 9.21 -18.44
CA LEU A 272 1.48 8.03 -18.46
C LEU A 272 1.82 7.06 -19.61
N VAL A 273 2.17 7.56 -20.79
CA VAL A 273 2.65 6.71 -21.90
C VAL A 273 3.89 5.91 -21.48
N GLN A 274 4.86 6.56 -20.84
CA GLN A 274 6.06 5.87 -20.36
C GLN A 274 5.76 4.92 -19.20
N GLN A 275 5.00 5.35 -18.18
CA GLN A 275 4.57 4.48 -17.08
C GLN A 275 3.89 3.22 -17.60
N ASN A 276 2.96 3.40 -18.54
CA ASN A 276 2.21 2.30 -19.10
C ASN A 276 3.10 1.34 -19.90
N ALA A 277 4.02 1.86 -20.71
CA ALA A 277 4.99 1.03 -21.43
C ALA A 277 5.86 0.20 -20.48
N GLU A 278 6.43 0.83 -19.45
CA GLU A 278 7.27 0.15 -18.45
C GLU A 278 6.47 -0.91 -17.65
N ALA A 279 5.25 -0.58 -17.21
CA ALA A 279 4.39 -1.53 -16.49
C ALA A 279 4.00 -2.72 -17.36
N LEU A 280 3.60 -2.48 -18.63
CA LEU A 280 3.26 -3.54 -19.57
C LEU A 280 4.46 -4.45 -19.87
N ALA A 281 5.66 -3.90 -20.01
CA ALA A 281 6.89 -4.70 -20.20
C ALA A 281 7.14 -5.63 -19.01
N GLY A 282 7.00 -5.12 -17.76
CA GLY A 282 7.14 -5.93 -16.55
C GLY A 282 6.08 -7.03 -16.42
N LEU A 283 4.82 -6.70 -16.70
CA LEU A 283 3.72 -7.67 -16.70
C LEU A 283 3.92 -8.74 -17.79
N THR A 284 4.31 -8.35 -19.00
CA THR A 284 4.66 -9.27 -20.09
C THR A 284 5.78 -10.21 -19.66
N PHE A 285 6.86 -9.68 -19.09
CA PHE A 285 7.96 -10.48 -18.56
C PHE A 285 7.49 -11.48 -17.52
N HIS A 286 6.66 -11.05 -16.56
CA HIS A 286 6.13 -11.93 -15.51
C HIS A 286 5.37 -13.12 -16.10
N GLN A 287 4.51 -12.87 -17.08
CA GLN A 287 3.75 -13.92 -17.76
C GLN A 287 4.62 -14.80 -18.68
N CYS A 288 5.77 -14.31 -19.14
CA CYS A 288 6.77 -15.14 -19.83
C CYS A 288 7.52 -16.07 -18.87
N VAL A 289 7.67 -15.69 -17.60
CA VAL A 289 8.27 -16.57 -16.57
C VAL A 289 7.29 -17.67 -16.19
N ASN A 290 6.06 -17.31 -15.80
CA ASN A 290 5.01 -18.24 -15.39
C ASN A 290 3.64 -17.70 -15.82
N SER A 291 3.09 -18.26 -16.88
CA SER A 291 1.79 -17.86 -17.42
C SER A 291 0.66 -18.13 -16.41
N GLY A 292 -0.17 -17.14 -16.12
CA GLY A 292 -1.23 -17.19 -15.12
C GLY A 292 -0.79 -16.85 -13.70
N ALA A 293 0.48 -16.59 -13.45
CA ALA A 293 0.95 -16.12 -12.15
C ALA A 293 0.35 -14.74 -11.81
N PRO A 294 -0.06 -14.50 -10.54
CA PRO A 294 -0.68 -13.25 -10.15
C PRO A 294 0.31 -12.08 -10.24
N ALA A 295 -0.15 -10.95 -10.75
CA ALA A 295 0.62 -9.71 -10.83
C ALA A 295 -0.31 -8.51 -10.72
N MET A 296 0.25 -7.34 -10.42
CA MET A 296 -0.50 -6.08 -10.33
C MET A 296 0.15 -5.00 -11.21
N TYR A 297 -0.71 -4.21 -11.85
CA TYR A 297 -0.32 -2.98 -12.53
C TYR A 297 -0.01 -1.92 -11.47
N GLY A 298 1.22 -1.42 -11.44
CA GLY A 298 1.66 -0.41 -10.49
C GLY A 298 1.63 1.00 -11.09
N SER A 299 1.03 1.95 -10.38
CA SER A 299 1.04 3.37 -10.69
C SER A 299 1.84 4.14 -9.64
N PHE A 300 2.81 4.93 -10.09
CA PHE A 300 3.55 5.87 -9.24
C PHE A 300 4.09 7.06 -10.05
N THR A 301 3.25 7.62 -10.92
CA THR A 301 3.57 8.81 -11.70
C THR A 301 3.23 10.07 -10.92
N SER A 302 4.19 10.99 -10.82
CA SER A 302 4.04 12.32 -10.26
C SER A 302 4.85 13.33 -11.08
N ASN A 303 5.00 14.53 -10.57
CA ASN A 303 5.84 15.57 -11.15
C ASN A 303 7.02 15.91 -10.24
N VAL A 304 8.00 16.58 -10.81
CA VAL A 304 9.09 17.22 -10.06
C VAL A 304 8.74 18.69 -9.83
N ASP A 305 9.04 19.19 -8.64
CA ASP A 305 9.14 20.65 -8.48
C ASP A 305 10.36 21.15 -9.25
N MET A 306 10.12 21.84 -10.36
CA MET A 306 11.16 22.30 -11.27
C MET A 306 12.12 23.34 -10.66
N LYS A 307 11.84 23.86 -9.45
CA LYS A 307 12.71 24.80 -8.75
C LYS A 307 13.71 24.10 -7.82
N SER A 308 13.23 23.14 -7.04
CA SER A 308 14.06 22.40 -6.08
C SER A 308 14.63 21.09 -6.66
N GLY A 309 14.02 20.54 -7.71
CA GLY A 309 14.34 19.21 -8.25
C GLY A 309 13.75 18.06 -7.43
N SER A 310 13.00 18.35 -6.38
CA SER A 310 12.41 17.32 -5.50
C SER A 310 11.13 16.74 -6.08
N PRO A 311 10.86 15.44 -5.85
CA PRO A 311 9.58 14.85 -6.20
C PRO A 311 8.44 15.53 -5.43
N ALA A 312 7.35 15.84 -6.12
CA ALA A 312 6.14 16.39 -5.53
C ALA A 312 5.04 15.32 -5.55
N PHE A 313 4.38 15.10 -4.41
CA PHE A 313 3.32 14.10 -4.26
C PHE A 313 2.07 14.71 -3.65
N GLY A 314 0.91 14.08 -3.84
CA GLY A 314 -0.38 14.64 -3.45
C GLY A 314 -0.77 15.86 -4.27
N THR A 315 -0.16 16.05 -5.43
CA THR A 315 -0.42 17.13 -6.38
C THR A 315 -1.62 16.83 -7.28
N PRO A 316 -2.18 17.84 -7.97
CA PRO A 316 -3.19 17.59 -9.00
C PRO A 316 -2.72 16.62 -10.09
N GLU A 317 -1.45 16.70 -10.51
CA GLU A 317 -0.83 15.82 -11.51
C GLU A 317 -0.75 14.38 -11.03
N TYR A 318 -0.33 14.16 -9.77
CA TYR A 318 -0.34 12.85 -9.13
C TYR A 318 -1.74 12.24 -9.06
N THR A 319 -2.73 13.06 -8.66
CA THR A 319 -4.13 12.68 -8.60
C THR A 319 -4.67 12.25 -9.95
N GLN A 320 -4.44 13.06 -11.00
CA GLN A 320 -4.84 12.75 -12.37
C GLN A 320 -4.17 11.46 -12.88
N ALA A 321 -2.85 11.32 -12.68
CA ALA A 321 -2.12 10.14 -13.11
C ALA A 321 -2.62 8.86 -12.42
N THR A 322 -2.95 8.92 -11.13
CA THR A 322 -3.50 7.77 -10.39
C THR A 322 -4.88 7.37 -10.93
N ILE A 323 -5.79 8.30 -11.16
CA ILE A 323 -7.14 8.02 -11.70
C ILE A 323 -7.03 7.47 -13.13
N ALA A 324 -6.20 8.06 -13.98
CA ALA A 324 -5.95 7.58 -15.35
C ALA A 324 -5.34 6.18 -15.37
N SER A 325 -4.42 5.89 -14.44
CA SER A 325 -3.89 4.53 -14.26
C SER A 325 -4.98 3.53 -13.92
N GLY A 326 -6.02 3.96 -13.17
CA GLY A 326 -7.22 3.17 -12.94
C GLY A 326 -7.98 2.84 -14.22
N GLN A 327 -8.08 3.79 -15.15
CA GLN A 327 -8.70 3.56 -16.47
C GLN A 327 -7.88 2.56 -17.30
N LEU A 328 -6.54 2.68 -17.31
CA LEU A 328 -5.65 1.74 -18.01
C LEU A 328 -5.70 0.33 -17.38
N ALA A 329 -5.62 0.21 -16.07
CA ALA A 329 -5.67 -1.08 -15.38
C ALA A 329 -7.00 -1.83 -15.65
N ARG A 330 -8.13 -1.11 -15.66
CA ARG A 330 -9.45 -1.66 -16.03
C ARG A 330 -9.50 -2.09 -17.49
N LYS A 331 -8.89 -1.35 -18.42
CA LYS A 331 -8.75 -1.74 -19.82
C LYS A 331 -8.06 -3.11 -19.95
N TYR A 332 -7.01 -3.33 -19.15
CA TYR A 332 -6.25 -4.60 -19.16
C TYR A 332 -6.87 -5.68 -18.24
N LYS A 333 -7.87 -5.34 -17.42
CA LYS A 333 -8.47 -6.23 -16.41
C LYS A 333 -7.42 -6.76 -15.41
N ILE A 334 -6.49 -5.93 -15.00
CA ILE A 334 -5.41 -6.26 -14.06
C ILE A 334 -5.60 -5.44 -12.79
N PRO A 335 -5.41 -6.02 -11.58
CA PRO A 335 -5.50 -5.27 -10.34
C PRO A 335 -4.52 -4.09 -10.29
N LEU A 336 -4.99 -2.97 -9.76
CA LEU A 336 -4.22 -1.74 -9.68
C LEU A 336 -3.60 -1.54 -8.28
N ARG A 337 -2.32 -1.22 -8.27
CA ARG A 337 -1.61 -0.67 -7.10
C ARG A 337 -1.34 0.82 -7.30
N ALA A 338 -1.64 1.62 -6.28
CA ALA A 338 -1.17 3.01 -6.17
C ALA A 338 -0.75 3.33 -4.72
N SER A 339 -0.55 4.60 -4.37
CA SER A 339 0.03 4.96 -3.08
C SER A 339 -0.68 6.14 -2.42
N ASN A 340 -0.69 6.13 -1.08
CA ASN A 340 -0.87 7.32 -0.26
C ASN A 340 0.50 8.02 -0.14
N ALA A 341 0.79 8.95 -1.02
CA ALA A 341 2.07 9.63 -1.05
C ALA A 341 1.91 11.14 -0.79
N ASN A 342 2.87 11.70 -0.05
CA ASN A 342 2.98 13.13 0.22
C ASN A 342 4.45 13.56 0.20
N ALA A 343 4.71 14.85 0.03
CA ALA A 343 6.05 15.43 0.01
C ALA A 343 6.41 16.18 1.30
N SER A 344 5.46 16.36 2.21
CA SER A 344 5.69 17.11 3.46
C SER A 344 6.81 16.51 4.29
N ASN A 345 7.63 17.38 4.88
CA ASN A 345 8.75 17.00 5.75
C ASN A 345 8.34 16.81 7.23
N ALA A 346 7.07 16.99 7.55
CA ALA A 346 6.54 16.87 8.91
C ALA A 346 5.12 16.28 8.91
N PRO A 347 4.66 15.65 10.00
CA PRO A 347 3.28 15.20 10.15
C PRO A 347 2.36 16.38 10.50
N ASP A 348 2.25 17.35 9.61
CA ASP A 348 1.50 18.60 9.70
C ASP A 348 0.31 18.65 8.72
N GLU A 349 -0.30 19.83 8.58
CA GLU A 349 -1.44 20.07 7.70
C GLU A 349 -1.10 19.74 6.24
N GLN A 350 0.15 20.01 5.79
CA GLN A 350 0.59 19.71 4.43
C GLN A 350 0.56 18.19 4.20
N SER A 351 1.11 17.41 5.13
CA SER A 351 1.12 15.95 5.02
C SER A 351 -0.30 15.37 4.96
N VAL A 352 -1.27 16.03 5.62
CA VAL A 352 -2.67 15.60 5.65
C VAL A 352 -3.38 15.91 4.34
N TYR A 353 -3.30 17.17 3.80
CA TYR A 353 -4.03 17.48 2.57
C TYR A 353 -3.42 16.79 1.34
N GLU A 354 -2.09 16.61 1.27
CA GLU A 354 -1.45 15.84 0.19
C GLU A 354 -1.86 14.35 0.25
N SER A 355 -1.91 13.77 1.46
CA SER A 355 -2.40 12.40 1.66
C SER A 355 -3.89 12.27 1.32
N GLN A 356 -4.72 13.25 1.68
CA GLN A 356 -6.15 13.25 1.30
C GLN A 356 -6.31 13.26 -0.22
N MET A 357 -5.54 14.08 -0.95
CA MET A 357 -5.55 14.08 -2.42
C MET A 357 -5.16 12.72 -2.99
N SER A 358 -4.13 12.09 -2.42
CA SER A 358 -3.65 10.77 -2.83
C SER A 358 -4.66 9.65 -2.54
N LEU A 359 -5.26 9.63 -1.35
CA LEU A 359 -6.27 8.62 -0.96
C LEU A 359 -7.55 8.77 -1.78
N TRP A 360 -8.04 10.01 -2.01
CA TRP A 360 -9.19 10.22 -2.88
C TRP A 360 -8.90 9.77 -4.31
N ALA A 361 -7.69 10.03 -4.84
CA ALA A 361 -7.29 9.52 -6.14
C ALA A 361 -7.35 7.98 -6.19
N CYS A 362 -6.91 7.30 -5.12
CA CYS A 362 -7.01 5.85 -5.02
C CYS A 362 -8.46 5.36 -5.04
N LEU A 363 -9.36 5.99 -4.27
CA LEU A 363 -10.77 5.60 -4.26
C LEU A 363 -11.46 5.88 -5.60
N LEU A 364 -11.26 7.08 -6.14
CA LEU A 364 -11.86 7.49 -7.42
C LEU A 364 -11.30 6.68 -8.61
N GLY A 365 -10.04 6.28 -8.57
CA GLY A 365 -9.40 5.42 -9.55
C GLY A 365 -9.72 3.93 -9.39
N GLN A 366 -10.38 3.53 -8.30
CA GLN A 366 -10.68 2.13 -7.93
C GLN A 366 -9.40 1.30 -7.77
N VAL A 367 -8.47 1.82 -6.97
CA VAL A 367 -7.22 1.14 -6.63
C VAL A 367 -7.49 -0.05 -5.70
N ASN A 368 -6.89 -1.20 -6.00
CA ASN A 368 -7.07 -2.44 -5.23
C ASN A 368 -6.05 -2.59 -4.10
N PHE A 369 -4.84 -2.04 -4.28
CA PHE A 369 -3.74 -2.18 -3.34
C PHE A 369 -3.06 -0.83 -3.11
N ILE A 370 -3.34 -0.20 -1.97
CA ILE A 370 -2.83 1.12 -1.60
C ILE A 370 -1.59 0.94 -0.74
N VAL A 371 -0.42 1.16 -1.34
CA VAL A 371 0.86 1.13 -0.63
C VAL A 371 1.10 2.47 0.06
N HIS A 372 1.90 2.47 1.11
CA HIS A 372 2.18 3.66 1.92
C HIS A 372 0.92 4.26 2.58
N GLY A 373 -0.11 3.43 2.79
CA GLY A 373 -1.37 3.85 3.39
C GLY A 373 -1.23 4.51 4.76
N HIS A 374 -0.14 4.20 5.49
CA HIS A 374 0.10 4.69 6.85
C HIS A 374 1.57 5.05 7.07
N GLY A 375 1.85 6.31 7.45
CA GLY A 375 3.15 6.72 7.99
C GLY A 375 4.17 7.32 7.03
N TRP A 376 3.83 7.50 5.75
CA TRP A 376 4.73 8.06 4.74
C TRP A 376 4.87 9.58 4.86
N ILE A 377 6.10 10.11 4.89
CA ILE A 377 6.45 11.54 4.73
C ILE A 377 7.76 11.70 3.94
N GLU A 378 8.14 12.94 3.65
CA GLU A 378 9.38 13.33 2.94
C GLU A 378 9.54 12.66 1.56
N GLY A 379 8.44 12.46 0.83
CA GLY A 379 8.52 11.76 -0.47
C GLY A 379 9.08 10.32 -0.38
N GLY A 380 8.96 9.67 0.79
CA GLY A 380 9.42 8.30 1.05
C GLY A 380 10.73 8.18 1.80
N LEU A 381 11.35 9.28 2.16
CA LEU A 381 12.63 9.25 2.88
C LEU A 381 12.47 9.07 4.40
N CYS A 382 11.24 9.21 4.92
CA CYS A 382 10.98 9.07 6.35
C CYS A 382 9.63 8.40 6.63
N ALA A 383 9.62 7.50 7.60
CA ALA A 383 8.41 6.99 8.25
C ALA A 383 8.14 7.81 9.52
N SER A 384 6.88 8.22 9.78
CA SER A 384 6.54 8.96 10.98
C SER A 384 5.52 8.21 11.82
N TYR A 385 5.81 8.04 13.12
CA TYR A 385 4.91 7.39 14.06
C TYR A 385 3.58 8.14 14.21
N GLU A 386 3.62 9.48 14.31
CA GLU A 386 2.41 10.29 14.37
C GLU A 386 1.61 10.21 13.07
N LYS A 387 2.31 10.19 11.92
CA LYS A 387 1.66 10.07 10.61
C LYS A 387 0.96 8.72 10.46
N VAL A 388 1.48 7.64 11.06
CA VAL A 388 0.78 6.33 11.09
C VAL A 388 -0.61 6.48 11.69
N ILE A 389 -0.76 7.21 12.79
CA ILE A 389 -2.05 7.40 13.46
C ILE A 389 -2.95 8.41 12.74
N LEU A 390 -2.36 9.49 12.19
CA LEU A 390 -3.09 10.45 11.34
C LEU A 390 -3.68 9.74 10.10
N ASP A 391 -2.88 8.88 9.47
CA ASP A 391 -3.32 8.09 8.32
C ASP A 391 -4.36 7.02 8.71
N ALA A 392 -4.25 6.42 9.91
CA ALA A 392 -5.24 5.47 10.39
C ALA A 392 -6.62 6.13 10.54
N GLU A 393 -6.69 7.37 11.06
CA GLU A 393 -7.93 8.16 11.07
C GLU A 393 -8.46 8.40 9.66
N MET A 394 -7.61 8.88 8.73
CA MET A 394 -8.02 9.14 7.36
C MET A 394 -8.52 7.88 6.66
N ASN A 395 -7.82 6.77 6.79
CA ASN A 395 -8.23 5.49 6.20
C ASN A 395 -9.52 4.98 6.82
N GLN A 396 -9.72 5.10 8.14
CA GLN A 396 -10.99 4.71 8.77
C GLN A 396 -12.16 5.59 8.30
N MET A 397 -11.95 6.90 8.10
CA MET A 397 -12.95 7.78 7.47
C MET A 397 -13.30 7.32 6.04
N MET A 398 -12.28 6.98 5.24
CA MET A 398 -12.49 6.46 3.88
C MET A 398 -13.25 5.13 3.89
N GLU A 399 -12.89 4.20 4.77
CA GLU A 399 -13.57 2.91 4.92
C GLU A 399 -15.03 3.07 5.37
N ALA A 400 -15.32 4.03 6.24
CA ALA A 400 -16.69 4.36 6.62
C ALA A 400 -17.48 4.95 5.44
N PHE A 401 -16.86 5.83 4.66
CA PHE A 401 -17.47 6.40 3.45
C PHE A 401 -17.80 5.32 2.39
N LEU A 402 -16.99 4.28 2.27
CA LEU A 402 -17.25 3.16 1.36
C LEU A 402 -18.46 2.29 1.76
N GLN A 403 -19.13 2.59 2.87
CA GLN A 403 -20.35 1.92 3.33
C GLN A 403 -21.54 2.87 3.17
N PRO A 404 -22.25 2.84 2.02
CA PRO A 404 -23.36 3.74 1.79
C PRO A 404 -24.47 3.57 2.85
N SER A 405 -24.98 4.67 3.36
CA SER A 405 -26.12 4.65 4.26
C SER A 405 -27.33 4.01 3.59
N PRO A 406 -28.05 3.09 4.26
CA PRO A 406 -29.25 2.48 3.70
C PRO A 406 -30.36 3.51 3.54
N VAL A 407 -31.10 3.43 2.44
CA VAL A 407 -32.31 4.24 2.20
C VAL A 407 -33.53 3.33 2.27
N ASN A 408 -34.28 3.42 3.36
CA ASN A 408 -35.50 2.64 3.61
C ASN A 408 -36.50 3.44 4.46
N LYS A 409 -37.65 2.86 4.78
CA LYS A 409 -38.72 3.54 5.52
C LYS A 409 -38.20 4.11 6.86
N ASP A 410 -37.39 3.36 7.61
CA ASP A 410 -36.89 3.75 8.93
C ASP A 410 -35.84 4.85 8.82
N THR A 411 -34.89 4.74 7.87
CA THR A 411 -33.81 5.74 7.68
C THR A 411 -34.29 7.03 7.07
N LEU A 412 -35.41 7.03 6.32
CA LEU A 412 -36.04 8.26 5.82
C LEU A 412 -36.62 9.13 6.93
N GLY A 413 -36.92 8.58 8.11
CA GLY A 413 -37.24 9.33 9.31
C GLY A 413 -38.50 10.18 9.24
N VAL A 414 -39.44 9.88 8.32
CA VAL A 414 -40.67 10.69 8.12
C VAL A 414 -41.49 10.78 9.40
N GLU A 415 -41.60 9.68 10.14
CA GLU A 415 -42.32 9.62 11.41
C GLU A 415 -41.64 10.50 12.50
N ALA A 416 -40.32 10.48 12.57
CA ALA A 416 -39.53 11.32 13.48
C ALA A 416 -39.70 12.82 13.13
N ILE A 417 -39.74 13.15 11.82
CA ILE A 417 -39.99 14.54 11.38
C ILE A 417 -41.41 14.98 11.79
N ALA A 418 -42.39 14.12 11.66
CA ALA A 418 -43.77 14.41 12.09
C ALA A 418 -43.92 14.54 13.61
N GLU A 419 -43.19 13.70 14.38
CA GLU A 419 -43.16 13.77 15.86
C GLU A 419 -42.58 15.10 16.36
N VAL A 420 -41.48 15.54 15.77
CA VAL A 420 -40.75 16.75 16.20
C VAL A 420 -41.43 18.03 15.74
N GLY A 421 -42.00 18.04 14.54
CA GLY A 421 -42.62 19.20 13.93
C GLY A 421 -41.69 20.38 13.64
N PRO A 422 -42.21 21.49 13.12
CA PRO A 422 -41.40 22.66 12.75
C PRO A 422 -40.86 23.40 13.97
N ALA A 423 -39.65 23.95 13.82
CA ALA A 423 -38.97 24.81 14.79
C ALA A 423 -38.63 24.16 16.15
N SER A 424 -38.55 22.81 16.22
CA SER A 424 -38.11 22.06 17.38
C SER A 424 -36.76 21.36 17.12
N HIS A 425 -36.35 20.39 17.97
CA HIS A 425 -35.08 19.67 17.84
C HIS A 425 -35.27 18.16 18.03
N PHE A 426 -34.39 17.37 17.39
CA PHE A 426 -34.47 15.92 17.35
C PHE A 426 -33.83 15.20 18.54
N PHE A 427 -33.18 15.89 19.50
CA PHE A 427 -32.44 15.24 20.59
C PHE A 427 -33.27 14.29 21.44
N ALA A 428 -34.58 14.49 21.52
CA ALA A 428 -35.49 13.63 22.29
C ALA A 428 -36.36 12.74 21.39
N ALA A 429 -36.23 12.80 20.07
CA ALA A 429 -36.99 11.94 19.17
C ALA A 429 -36.61 10.47 19.35
N ALA A 430 -37.58 9.58 19.28
CA ALA A 430 -37.37 8.13 19.50
C ALA A 430 -36.25 7.57 18.59
N GLN A 431 -36.25 7.91 17.31
CA GLN A 431 -35.22 7.50 16.35
C GLN A 431 -33.81 7.98 16.76
N THR A 432 -33.67 9.22 17.25
CA THR A 432 -32.37 9.73 17.71
C THR A 432 -31.89 8.98 18.95
N LEU A 433 -32.77 8.75 19.95
CA LEU A 433 -32.43 8.04 21.18
C LEU A 433 -32.01 6.59 20.93
N GLU A 434 -32.58 5.96 19.93
CA GLU A 434 -32.24 4.58 19.54
C GLU A 434 -30.87 4.49 18.83
N ARG A 435 -30.48 5.52 18.04
CA ARG A 435 -29.37 5.43 17.08
C ARG A 435 -28.17 6.33 17.37
N TYR A 436 -28.25 7.28 18.30
CA TYR A 436 -27.22 8.32 18.50
C TYR A 436 -25.81 7.79 18.79
N GLU A 437 -25.67 6.56 19.27
CA GLU A 437 -24.36 5.93 19.54
C GLU A 437 -23.76 5.21 18.34
N THR A 438 -24.59 4.82 17.35
CA THR A 438 -24.20 3.91 16.27
C THR A 438 -24.36 4.48 14.86
N GLU A 439 -25.19 5.53 14.68
CA GLU A 439 -25.53 6.05 13.34
C GLU A 439 -24.38 6.85 12.71
N HIS A 440 -23.59 7.54 13.53
CA HIS A 440 -22.54 8.39 13.04
C HIS A 440 -21.15 7.78 13.20
N TYR A 441 -20.23 8.20 12.32
CA TYR A 441 -18.82 7.84 12.39
C TYR A 441 -18.23 8.19 13.76
N ASN A 442 -17.51 7.24 14.34
CA ASN A 442 -16.79 7.44 15.61
C ASN A 442 -15.29 7.55 15.32
N PRO A 443 -14.66 8.73 15.55
CA PRO A 443 -13.27 8.95 15.17
C PRO A 443 -12.28 8.26 16.09
N LEU A 444 -11.10 7.89 15.54
CA LEU A 444 -9.93 7.43 16.29
C LEU A 444 -9.21 8.59 16.96
N LEU A 445 -9.09 9.70 16.26
CA LEU A 445 -8.19 10.81 16.61
C LEU A 445 -8.88 12.15 16.66
N SER A 446 -9.91 12.41 15.83
CA SER A 446 -10.58 13.70 15.72
C SER A 446 -11.23 14.12 17.04
N ASP A 447 -11.16 15.42 17.36
CA ASP A 447 -11.73 16.02 18.55
C ASP A 447 -12.79 17.05 18.14
N TRP A 448 -14.06 16.73 18.38
CA TRP A 448 -15.21 17.58 18.01
C TRP A 448 -15.77 18.39 19.16
N ARG A 449 -15.02 18.49 20.27
CA ARG A 449 -15.42 19.35 21.40
C ARG A 449 -15.43 20.81 20.95
N ASN A 450 -16.30 21.61 21.59
CA ASN A 450 -16.24 23.07 21.42
C ASN A 450 -14.91 23.64 21.96
N PHE A 451 -14.58 24.87 21.56
CA PHE A 451 -13.31 25.51 21.90
C PHE A 451 -13.04 25.54 23.41
N GLU A 452 -14.02 25.91 24.23
CA GLU A 452 -13.87 25.99 25.70
C GLU A 452 -13.54 24.64 26.31
N SER A 453 -14.26 23.58 25.91
CA SER A 453 -14.03 22.23 26.37
C SER A 453 -12.68 21.67 25.89
N TRP A 454 -12.27 21.99 24.67
CA TRP A 454 -10.97 21.61 24.10
C TRP A 454 -9.83 22.32 24.85
N ARG A 455 -9.97 23.65 25.10
CA ARG A 455 -9.01 24.43 25.88
C ARG A 455 -8.88 23.92 27.31
N ASP A 456 -10.00 23.66 27.98
CA ASP A 456 -10.01 23.14 29.35
C ASP A 456 -9.40 21.74 29.48
N ALA A 457 -9.37 20.98 28.36
CA ALA A 457 -8.67 19.68 28.23
C ALA A 457 -7.19 19.80 27.81
N GLY A 458 -6.62 21.00 27.78
CA GLY A 458 -5.20 21.25 27.56
C GLY A 458 -4.82 21.65 26.13
N SER A 459 -5.77 21.97 25.27
CA SER A 459 -5.52 22.45 23.88
C SER A 459 -4.62 21.54 23.04
N VAL A 460 -4.79 20.20 23.19
CA VAL A 460 -3.92 19.19 22.56
C VAL A 460 -4.22 19.09 21.06
N THR A 461 -3.20 19.22 20.21
CA THR A 461 -3.32 19.08 18.75
C THR A 461 -3.48 17.63 18.33
N ALA A 462 -3.91 17.38 17.08
CA ALA A 462 -4.06 16.03 16.52
C ALA A 462 -2.72 15.26 16.55
N THR A 463 -1.62 15.90 16.16
CA THR A 463 -0.28 15.29 16.15
C THR A 463 0.16 14.90 17.56
N GLN A 464 -0.11 15.74 18.57
CA GLN A 464 0.18 15.42 19.99
C GLN A 464 -0.69 14.28 20.53
N ARG A 465 -1.95 14.18 20.09
CA ARG A 465 -2.80 13.02 20.43
C ARG A 465 -2.27 11.76 19.77
N ALA A 466 -1.87 11.84 18.50
CA ALA A 466 -1.27 10.73 17.76
C ALA A 466 -0.01 10.19 18.44
N ASN A 467 0.86 11.08 18.95
CA ASN A 467 2.05 10.68 19.72
C ASN A 467 1.70 9.85 20.97
N LYS A 468 0.68 10.23 21.71
CA LYS A 468 0.21 9.45 22.87
C LYS A 468 -0.39 8.10 22.47
N ILE A 469 -1.15 8.08 21.37
CA ILE A 469 -1.86 6.89 20.91
C ILE A 469 -0.86 5.83 20.44
N TRP A 470 0.12 6.16 19.58
CA TRP A 470 1.04 5.14 19.09
C TRP A 470 1.88 4.51 20.21
N LYS A 471 2.26 5.30 21.24
CA LYS A 471 2.99 4.79 22.41
C LYS A 471 2.13 3.79 23.20
N GLN A 472 0.88 4.17 23.48
CA GLN A 472 -0.05 3.27 24.16
C GLN A 472 -0.31 1.99 23.38
N LEU A 473 -0.47 2.08 22.03
CA LEU A 473 -0.68 0.90 21.21
C LEU A 473 0.52 -0.07 21.26
N LEU A 474 1.75 0.45 21.33
CA LEU A 474 2.94 -0.38 21.48
C LEU A 474 3.01 -1.01 22.91
N ASP A 475 2.60 -0.28 23.94
CA ASP A 475 2.54 -0.82 25.30
C ASP A 475 1.46 -1.92 25.44
N ASP A 476 0.35 -1.77 24.72
CA ASP A 476 -0.78 -2.73 24.72
C ASP A 476 -0.60 -3.88 23.71
N TYR A 477 0.51 -3.90 22.93
CA TYR A 477 0.72 -4.90 21.91
C TYR A 477 0.92 -6.30 22.47
N GLU A 478 0.14 -7.26 21.99
CA GLU A 478 0.31 -8.68 22.26
C GLU A 478 0.85 -9.40 21.01
N GLU A 479 2.02 -10.01 21.15
CA GLU A 479 2.66 -10.74 20.04
C GLU A 479 1.83 -11.96 19.65
N PRO A 480 1.49 -12.09 18.34
CA PRO A 480 0.75 -13.26 17.85
C PRO A 480 1.61 -14.53 17.95
N LYS A 481 1.22 -15.46 18.79
CA LYS A 481 2.00 -16.68 19.04
C LYS A 481 2.10 -17.57 17.81
N LEU A 482 3.31 -17.99 17.48
CA LEU A 482 3.59 -19.09 16.59
C LEU A 482 3.44 -20.44 17.35
N LYS A 483 3.15 -21.52 16.62
CA LYS A 483 3.29 -22.86 17.18
C LYS A 483 4.76 -23.14 17.44
N SER A 484 5.09 -23.88 18.52
CA SER A 484 6.48 -24.13 18.91
C SER A 484 7.31 -24.75 17.78
N GLU A 485 6.74 -25.68 17.03
CA GLU A 485 7.40 -26.34 15.89
C GLU A 485 7.75 -25.34 14.76
N VAL A 486 6.84 -24.37 14.48
CA VAL A 486 7.04 -23.33 13.49
C VAL A 486 8.12 -22.34 13.95
N GLU A 487 8.11 -21.97 15.23
CA GLU A 487 9.12 -21.09 15.83
C GLU A 487 10.51 -21.72 15.81
N GLU A 488 10.62 -23.03 16.14
CA GLU A 488 11.87 -23.77 16.10
C GLU A 488 12.42 -23.90 14.67
N GLU A 489 11.54 -24.24 13.69
CA GLU A 489 11.92 -24.31 12.27
C GLU A 489 12.37 -22.95 11.75
N LEU A 490 11.63 -21.88 12.05
CA LEU A 490 11.94 -20.52 11.62
C LEU A 490 13.29 -20.04 12.19
N THR A 491 13.51 -20.23 13.48
CA THR A 491 14.76 -19.87 14.15
C THR A 491 15.94 -20.67 13.57
N SER A 492 15.79 -21.98 13.43
CA SER A 492 16.84 -22.83 12.85
C SER A 492 17.20 -22.43 11.41
N PHE A 493 16.20 -22.11 10.59
CA PHE A 493 16.45 -21.66 9.22
C PHE A 493 17.21 -20.33 9.19
N VAL A 494 16.76 -19.34 9.97
CA VAL A 494 17.39 -17.99 10.02
C VAL A 494 18.82 -18.10 10.55
N ASP A 495 19.05 -18.81 11.65
CA ASP A 495 20.38 -18.97 12.25
C ASP A 495 21.35 -19.65 11.29
N LYS A 496 20.90 -20.68 10.57
CA LYS A 496 21.67 -21.35 9.53
C LYS A 496 22.05 -20.36 8.44
N ARG A 497 21.10 -19.62 7.86
CA ARG A 497 21.36 -18.66 6.78
C ARG A 497 22.29 -17.52 7.23
N VAL A 498 22.13 -17.04 8.46
CA VAL A 498 23.03 -16.02 9.06
C VAL A 498 24.45 -16.59 9.20
N SER A 499 24.60 -17.84 9.67
CA SER A 499 25.92 -18.49 9.78
C SER A 499 26.59 -18.72 8.43
N GLU A 500 25.83 -18.91 7.36
CA GLU A 500 26.30 -18.98 5.97
C GLU A 500 26.68 -17.61 5.38
N GLY A 501 26.42 -16.51 6.08
CA GLY A 501 26.69 -15.14 5.65
C GLY A 501 25.56 -14.46 4.89
N GLY A 502 24.36 -15.07 4.87
CA GLY A 502 23.17 -14.52 4.22
C GLY A 502 23.29 -14.44 2.70
N ALA A 503 22.99 -13.28 2.13
CA ALA A 503 23.10 -13.00 0.70
C ALA A 503 24.09 -11.84 0.45
N ALA A 504 24.97 -11.99 -0.52
CA ALA A 504 25.94 -10.96 -0.87
C ALA A 504 25.30 -9.61 -1.16
N PRO A 505 25.90 -8.47 -0.81
CA PRO A 505 25.50 -7.16 -1.30
C PRO A 505 25.54 -7.13 -2.84
N LEU A 506 24.52 -6.48 -3.45
CA LEU A 506 24.36 -6.36 -4.91
C LEU A 506 24.87 -4.98 -5.38
#